data_aac5020152ca8babfde2b450909c4ec8
#
_entry.id   aac5020152ca8babfde2b450909c4ec8
#
_cell.length_a   1.000
_cell.length_b   1.000
_cell.length_c   1.000
_cell.angle_alpha   90.00
_cell.angle_beta   90.00
_cell.angle_gamma   90.00
#
_symmetry.space_group_name_H-M   'P 1'
#
loop_
_entity.id
_entity.type
_entity.pdbx_description
1 polymer ?
#
loop_
_entity_poly.entity_id
_entity_poly.type
_entity_poly.pdbx_seq_one_letter_code
_entity_poly.pdbx_strand_id
1 'polypeptide(L)'
;MVREPWGMDCTQPMRRGASFQNSCKGPVSVNKISRTARSVTFAAVVGLSMGISAPGALAQDGAVDAQPAAEQGAVNKANINFNQKGSITLFKKKGAESGTAATGKEMAGVPGEALSGVTYKITKLDYDLQKDDWAAFPKSAADVKGDKKTAETKEETTGTDGKAAFTDLPLGIYLVEETNAPDGIVAGAPFIVSVPMVNEASDAWNYDVIAYPKNTETKTKKTVKDADQNIQDAYTYTINADAPTWGEGKSLTAFRFEDQLDQRLDFQKVTEVKAGDTVLTAGDYTVNDPKANGNKLVVTLTEQGLAKVKSGANMSLTFEVKRKEVGDTTELKNQADVIFNNPNTGKEVKNKTNEVVTYHGKL
;
A
#
# COMPACT_ATOMS: atom_id res chain seq x y z
N MET A 1 30.82 38.07 30.53
CA MET A 1 32.27 38.29 30.38
C MET A 1 32.80 37.08 29.65
N VAL A 2 32.94 37.21 28.35
CA VAL A 2 34.18 37.44 27.59
C VAL A 2 35.00 36.16 27.39
N ARG A 3 34.92 35.70 26.19
CA ARG A 3 35.88 35.53 25.06
C ARG A 3 36.30 34.09 24.73
N GLU A 4 36.02 33.73 23.48
CA GLU A 4 36.95 32.95 22.63
C GLU A 4 38.35 33.61 22.53
N PRO A 5 39.40 32.98 21.97
CA PRO A 5 39.48 32.63 20.57
C PRO A 5 40.49 31.49 20.18
N TRP A 6 40.32 30.90 19.00
CA TRP A 6 41.21 30.82 17.81
C TRP A 6 42.71 30.61 18.01
N GLY A 7 43.25 29.65 17.28
CA GLY A 7 44.69 29.60 16.96
C GLY A 7 45.00 28.55 15.90
N MET A 8 44.91 28.94 14.63
CA MET A 8 45.69 28.31 13.56
C MET A 8 47.13 28.86 13.65
N ASP A 9 48.11 27.98 13.55
CA ASP A 9 49.48 28.41 13.21
C ASP A 9 50.12 27.44 12.21
N CYS A 10 50.34 27.97 11.01
CA CYS A 10 51.19 27.37 9.97
C CYS A 10 52.46 28.17 9.87
N THR A 11 53.58 27.66 10.32
CA THR A 11 54.88 28.19 9.98
C THR A 11 55.79 27.13 9.38
N GLN A 12 56.22 27.46 8.16
CA GLN A 12 57.28 26.80 7.39
C GLN A 12 58.65 26.97 8.00
N PRO A 13 59.74 26.18 7.57
CA PRO A 13 60.53 26.71 6.50
C PRO A 13 60.97 25.68 5.42
N MET A 14 61.28 26.27 4.27
CA MET A 14 61.82 25.66 3.06
C MET A 14 63.14 24.94 3.24
N ARG A 15 63.34 23.82 2.54
CA ARG A 15 64.56 23.54 1.77
C ARG A 15 64.33 22.67 0.55
N ARG A 16 64.99 23.03 -0.50
CA ARG A 16 64.99 22.64 -1.91
C ARG A 16 65.12 21.15 -2.20
N GLY A 17 64.40 20.72 -3.25
CA GLY A 17 64.83 19.68 -4.17
C GLY A 17 63.91 18.56 -4.42
N ALA A 18 63.49 18.41 -5.69
CA ALA A 18 62.90 17.27 -6.34
C ALA A 18 61.34 17.25 -6.43
N SER A 19 60.90 17.32 -7.68
CA SER A 19 59.57 17.15 -8.16
C SER A 19 58.92 15.82 -7.71
N PHE A 20 57.80 15.92 -7.02
CA PHE A 20 56.79 14.87 -7.03
C PHE A 20 55.41 15.54 -6.97
N GLN A 21 54.64 15.26 -8.00
CA GLN A 21 53.21 15.63 -8.02
C GLN A 21 52.49 14.87 -6.91
N ASN A 22 52.14 15.51 -5.83
CA ASN A 22 51.16 15.00 -4.87
C ASN A 22 49.85 15.70 -5.11
N SER A 23 48.98 14.96 -5.82
CA SER A 23 47.55 15.23 -5.87
C SER A 23 46.96 15.01 -4.48
N CYS A 24 46.64 16.08 -3.79
CA CYS A 24 45.84 16.02 -2.57
C CYS A 24 44.42 15.60 -2.94
N LYS A 25 44.13 14.31 -2.82
CA LYS A 25 42.74 13.82 -2.78
C LYS A 25 42.20 14.17 -1.41
N GLY A 26 41.34 15.16 -1.35
CA GLY A 26 40.50 15.42 -0.19
C GLY A 26 39.61 14.22 0.10
N PRO A 27 39.11 14.07 1.34
CA PRO A 27 38.22 12.95 1.68
C PRO A 27 36.93 13.07 0.87
N VAL A 28 36.69 12.07 0.04
CA VAL A 28 35.42 11.89 -0.63
C VAL A 28 34.40 11.63 0.47
N SER A 29 33.60 12.64 0.74
CA SER A 29 32.37 12.47 1.54
C SER A 29 31.49 11.51 0.78
N VAL A 30 31.48 10.25 1.20
CA VAL A 30 30.50 9.28 0.76
C VAL A 30 29.18 9.69 1.41
N ASN A 31 28.42 10.52 0.70
CA ASN A 31 27.01 10.66 1.02
C ASN A 31 26.38 9.26 0.97
N LYS A 32 26.18 8.69 2.15
CA LYS A 32 25.25 7.59 2.33
C LYS A 32 23.90 8.11 1.88
N ILE A 33 23.57 7.85 0.63
CA ILE A 33 22.20 7.94 0.16
C ILE A 33 21.44 6.90 0.97
N SER A 34 20.83 7.36 2.03
CA SER A 34 19.77 6.64 2.73
C SER A 34 18.69 6.36 1.67
N ARG A 35 18.70 5.15 1.13
CA ARG A 35 17.56 4.63 0.39
C ARG A 35 16.46 4.41 1.39
N THR A 36 15.81 5.48 1.81
CA THR A 36 14.46 5.39 2.32
C THR A 36 13.64 4.85 1.15
N ALA A 37 13.28 3.59 1.22
CA ALA A 37 12.27 3.03 0.35
C ALA A 37 10.98 3.83 0.64
N ARG A 38 10.75 4.86 -0.15
CA ARG A 38 9.48 5.54 -0.22
C ARG A 38 8.57 4.57 -0.96
N SER A 39 7.88 3.73 -0.21
CA SER A 39 6.69 3.06 -0.73
C SER A 39 5.61 4.14 -0.90
N VAL A 40 5.71 4.85 -1.98
CA VAL A 40 4.62 5.69 -2.44
C VAL A 40 3.60 4.71 -2.99
N THR A 41 2.52 4.52 -2.26
CA THR A 41 1.33 3.86 -2.79
C THR A 41 0.74 4.82 -3.82
N PHE A 42 1.29 4.83 -5.02
CA PHE A 42 0.59 5.41 -6.12
C PHE A 42 -0.58 4.47 -6.42
N ALA A 43 -1.74 4.80 -5.90
CA ALA A 43 -2.93 4.51 -6.65
C ALA A 43 -2.57 4.88 -8.09
N ALA A 44 -2.78 3.97 -9.03
CA ALA A 44 -2.53 4.27 -10.43
C ALA A 44 -3.38 5.50 -10.75
N VAL A 45 -2.79 6.67 -10.51
CA VAL A 45 -3.32 7.90 -11.03
C VAL A 45 -3.11 7.73 -12.51
N VAL A 46 -4.15 7.25 -13.18
CA VAL A 46 -4.28 7.48 -14.61
C VAL A 46 -4.40 8.99 -14.67
N GLY A 47 -3.22 9.60 -14.71
CA GLY A 47 -3.09 11.03 -14.54
C GLY A 47 -4.04 11.70 -15.50
N LEU A 48 -4.88 12.56 -14.98
CA LEU A 48 -5.46 13.61 -15.75
C LEU A 48 -4.32 14.55 -16.20
N SER A 49 -3.40 14.03 -17.00
CA SER A 49 -2.65 14.89 -17.88
C SER A 49 -3.62 15.29 -18.99
N MET A 50 -4.65 16.01 -18.61
CA MET A 50 -5.38 16.78 -19.58
C MET A 50 -4.37 17.78 -20.10
N GLY A 51 -3.83 17.50 -21.27
CA GLY A 51 -2.87 18.37 -21.96
C GLY A 51 -3.48 19.72 -22.23
N ILE A 52 -3.62 20.50 -21.16
CA ILE A 52 -3.58 21.93 -21.28
C ILE A 52 -2.09 22.16 -21.35
N SER A 53 -1.61 22.51 -22.53
CA SER A 53 -0.33 23.16 -22.66
C SER A 53 -0.38 24.45 -21.85
N ALA A 54 -0.19 24.31 -20.53
CA ALA A 54 0.40 25.35 -19.74
C ALA A 54 1.91 25.16 -19.95
N PRO A 55 2.59 26.08 -20.63
CA PRO A 55 4.03 26.09 -20.64
C PRO A 55 4.46 26.35 -19.20
N GLY A 56 5.07 25.36 -18.55
CA GLY A 56 5.75 25.59 -17.30
C GLY A 56 5.30 24.84 -16.07
N ALA A 57 5.11 23.52 -16.13
CA ALA A 57 5.03 22.71 -14.92
C ALA A 57 5.84 21.43 -15.04
N LEU A 58 7.11 21.59 -15.38
CA LEU A 58 8.15 20.65 -15.05
C LEU A 58 9.18 21.44 -14.28
N ALA A 59 9.20 21.28 -12.96
CA ALA A 59 10.33 21.70 -12.17
C ALA A 59 11.51 20.83 -12.59
N GLN A 60 12.30 21.34 -13.50
CA GLN A 60 13.61 20.83 -13.85
C GLN A 60 14.57 22.00 -13.71
N ASP A 61 15.43 21.89 -12.70
CA ASP A 61 16.63 22.71 -12.63
C ASP A 61 17.48 22.46 -13.89
N GLY A 62 17.64 23.49 -14.69
CA GLY A 62 18.49 23.45 -15.85
C GLY A 62 17.95 24.36 -16.95
N ALA A 63 18.41 25.61 -16.95
CA ALA A 63 18.14 26.56 -18.02
C ALA A 63 18.56 25.97 -19.37
N VAL A 64 17.59 25.77 -20.25
CA VAL A 64 17.78 25.68 -21.69
C VAL A 64 16.76 26.59 -22.35
N ASP A 65 17.25 27.46 -23.23
CA ASP A 65 16.48 28.41 -23.99
C ASP A 65 15.19 27.80 -24.54
N ALA A 66 14.07 28.34 -24.10
CA ALA A 66 12.77 28.01 -24.64
C ALA A 66 12.64 28.62 -26.04
N GLN A 67 12.96 27.84 -27.03
CA GLN A 67 12.50 28.09 -28.39
C GLN A 67 10.99 27.88 -28.43
N PRO A 68 10.17 28.80 -29.00
CA PRO A 68 8.75 28.59 -29.08
C PRO A 68 8.51 27.31 -29.87
N ALA A 69 7.88 26.33 -29.21
CA ALA A 69 7.45 25.10 -29.85
C ALA A 69 6.49 25.49 -30.98
N ALA A 70 6.93 25.25 -32.18
CA ALA A 70 6.09 25.31 -33.37
C ALA A 70 4.88 24.39 -33.13
N GLU A 71 3.70 24.87 -33.51
CA GLU A 71 2.41 24.22 -33.46
C GLU A 71 2.46 22.84 -34.13
N GLN A 72 2.93 21.84 -33.39
CA GLN A 72 2.67 20.44 -33.71
C GLN A 72 1.47 20.04 -32.86
N GLY A 73 0.31 19.94 -33.55
CA GLY A 73 -0.90 19.27 -33.15
C GLY A 73 -1.17 19.05 -31.65
N ALA A 74 -1.08 20.09 -30.83
CA ALA A 74 -1.44 19.97 -29.44
C ALA A 74 -2.88 19.47 -29.35
N VAL A 75 -3.09 18.37 -28.63
CA VAL A 75 -4.41 17.83 -28.39
C VAL A 75 -5.25 18.95 -27.76
N ASN A 76 -6.22 19.42 -28.53
CA ASN A 76 -7.05 20.55 -28.15
C ASN A 76 -8.43 20.03 -27.75
N LYS A 77 -9.02 20.63 -26.73
CA LYS A 77 -10.41 20.39 -26.30
C LYS A 77 -11.39 20.42 -27.48
N ALA A 78 -11.17 21.28 -28.46
CA ALA A 78 -11.97 21.39 -29.68
C ALA A 78 -11.94 20.11 -30.55
N ASN A 79 -10.95 19.25 -30.39
CA ASN A 79 -10.81 18.02 -31.16
C ASN A 79 -11.48 16.81 -30.49
N ILE A 80 -12.15 17.01 -29.35
CA ILE A 80 -12.92 15.94 -28.70
C ILE A 80 -14.22 15.72 -29.46
N ASN A 81 -14.45 14.48 -29.87
CA ASN A 81 -15.74 14.06 -30.43
C ASN A 81 -16.73 13.75 -29.29
N PHE A 82 -17.49 14.72 -28.86
CA PHE A 82 -18.45 14.58 -27.76
C PHE A 82 -19.66 13.68 -28.10
N ASN A 83 -19.84 13.31 -29.33
CA ASN A 83 -20.87 12.34 -29.74
C ASN A 83 -20.41 10.89 -29.59
N GLN A 84 -19.12 10.68 -29.34
CA GLN A 84 -18.54 9.37 -29.12
C GLN A 84 -18.70 8.96 -27.64
N LYS A 85 -18.93 7.69 -27.40
CA LYS A 85 -18.80 7.08 -26.09
C LYS A 85 -17.41 6.47 -25.95
N GLY A 86 -17.01 6.18 -24.72
CA GLY A 86 -15.75 5.54 -24.46
C GLY A 86 -15.87 4.33 -23.55
N SER A 87 -14.73 3.83 -23.10
CA SER A 87 -14.64 2.69 -22.21
C SER A 87 -13.52 2.86 -21.18
N ILE A 88 -13.65 2.14 -20.07
CA ILE A 88 -12.59 1.97 -19.08
C ILE A 88 -12.38 0.47 -18.91
N THR A 89 -11.17 0.00 -19.16
CA THR A 89 -10.78 -1.40 -18.94
C THR A 89 -9.70 -1.43 -17.88
N LEU A 90 -9.94 -2.20 -16.82
CA LEU A 90 -9.01 -2.39 -15.72
C LEU A 90 -8.44 -3.80 -15.78
N PHE A 91 -7.12 -3.93 -15.78
CA PHE A 91 -6.42 -5.19 -15.64
C PHE A 91 -5.79 -5.25 -14.25
N LYS A 92 -6.46 -5.94 -13.34
CA LYS A 92 -5.98 -6.08 -11.96
C LYS A 92 -4.83 -7.05 -11.88
N LYS A 93 -3.74 -6.58 -11.28
CA LYS A 93 -2.53 -7.37 -11.06
C LYS A 93 -2.23 -7.49 -9.57
N LYS A 94 -1.69 -8.65 -9.19
CA LYS A 94 -1.17 -8.93 -7.85
C LYS A 94 0.31 -8.55 -7.79
N GLY A 95 0.74 -7.87 -6.75
CA GLY A 95 2.13 -7.51 -6.53
C GLY A 95 2.38 -6.02 -6.30
N ALA A 96 3.65 -5.67 -6.13
CA ALA A 96 4.06 -4.28 -5.93
C ALA A 96 3.89 -3.44 -7.20
N GLU A 97 3.71 -2.14 -7.02
CA GLU A 97 3.63 -1.19 -8.13
C GLU A 97 4.91 -1.19 -8.96
N SER A 98 4.75 -1.07 -10.28
CA SER A 98 5.87 -1.16 -11.22
C SER A 98 6.69 0.14 -11.35
N GLY A 99 6.25 1.22 -10.71
CA GLY A 99 6.85 2.55 -10.90
C GLY A 99 6.67 3.15 -12.30
N THR A 100 5.99 2.44 -13.20
CA THR A 100 5.70 2.93 -14.56
C THR A 100 4.34 3.63 -14.55
N ALA A 101 4.29 4.85 -15.04
CA ALA A 101 3.05 5.61 -15.15
C ALA A 101 2.06 4.92 -16.09
N ALA A 102 0.76 5.01 -15.78
CA ALA A 102 -0.27 4.50 -16.66
C ALA A 102 -0.38 5.37 -17.91
N THR A 103 -0.33 4.73 -19.07
CA THR A 103 -0.40 5.40 -20.39
C THR A 103 -1.82 5.52 -20.92
N GLY A 104 -2.78 4.87 -20.27
CA GLY A 104 -4.15 4.74 -20.76
C GLY A 104 -4.32 3.76 -21.91
N LYS A 105 -3.24 3.12 -22.37
CA LYS A 105 -3.23 2.10 -23.42
C LYS A 105 -2.77 0.75 -22.89
N GLU A 106 -3.01 -0.29 -23.66
CA GLU A 106 -2.49 -1.61 -23.35
C GLU A 106 -0.96 -1.61 -23.30
N MET A 107 -0.43 -2.15 -22.19
CA MET A 107 1.00 -2.23 -21.93
C MET A 107 1.43 -3.69 -21.91
N ALA A 108 2.39 -4.06 -22.75
CA ALA A 108 2.99 -5.38 -22.70
C ALA A 108 3.90 -5.54 -21.46
N GLY A 109 3.92 -6.73 -20.88
CA GLY A 109 4.86 -7.08 -19.82
C GLY A 109 4.62 -6.39 -18.47
N VAL A 110 3.41 -5.89 -18.20
CA VAL A 110 3.05 -5.38 -16.86
C VAL A 110 3.23 -6.49 -15.84
N PRO A 111 4.15 -6.32 -14.84
CA PRO A 111 4.46 -7.39 -13.90
C PRO A 111 3.29 -7.67 -12.96
N GLY A 112 3.24 -8.90 -12.46
CA GLY A 112 2.24 -9.40 -11.53
C GLY A 112 1.25 -10.35 -12.18
N GLU A 113 0.75 -11.28 -11.38
CA GLU A 113 -0.29 -12.22 -11.80
C GLU A 113 -1.64 -11.53 -11.91
N ALA A 114 -2.49 -12.01 -12.83
CA ALA A 114 -3.86 -11.56 -12.93
C ALA A 114 -4.63 -11.89 -11.64
N LEU A 115 -5.41 -10.94 -11.14
CA LEU A 115 -6.18 -11.10 -9.91
C LEU A 115 -7.67 -11.04 -10.21
N SER A 116 -8.36 -12.18 -10.06
CA SER A 116 -9.80 -12.30 -10.20
C SER A 116 -10.54 -11.96 -8.89
N GLY A 117 -11.84 -11.70 -8.99
CA GLY A 117 -12.72 -11.51 -7.84
C GLY A 117 -12.65 -10.12 -7.19
N VAL A 118 -11.98 -9.17 -7.82
CA VAL A 118 -11.96 -7.76 -7.37
C VAL A 118 -13.12 -7.02 -8.02
N THR A 119 -14.00 -6.44 -7.20
CA THR A 119 -15.11 -5.64 -7.71
C THR A 119 -14.74 -4.17 -7.71
N TYR A 120 -14.89 -3.55 -8.86
CA TYR A 120 -14.74 -2.11 -9.06
C TYR A 120 -16.10 -1.46 -9.25
N LYS A 121 -16.22 -0.29 -8.66
CA LYS A 121 -17.31 0.64 -8.90
C LYS A 121 -16.75 1.88 -9.55
N ILE A 122 -17.33 2.30 -10.67
CA ILE A 122 -17.07 3.60 -11.26
C ILE A 122 -18.25 4.53 -10.98
N THR A 123 -17.95 5.77 -10.65
CA THR A 123 -18.94 6.85 -10.45
C THR A 123 -18.59 8.00 -11.36
N LYS A 124 -19.50 8.38 -12.25
CA LYS A 124 -19.30 9.59 -13.06
C LYS A 124 -19.37 10.81 -12.15
N LEU A 125 -18.44 11.74 -12.33
CA LEU A 125 -18.42 12.99 -11.58
C LEU A 125 -19.18 14.10 -12.33
N ASP A 126 -19.76 15.00 -11.58
CA ASP A 126 -20.51 16.14 -12.09
C ASP A 126 -19.57 17.26 -12.59
N TYR A 127 -18.89 16.96 -13.70
CA TYR A 127 -18.08 17.89 -14.46
C TYR A 127 -18.43 17.80 -15.95
N ASP A 128 -18.63 18.94 -16.58
CA ASP A 128 -18.90 19.06 -18.01
C ASP A 128 -17.61 19.36 -18.76
N LEU A 129 -17.10 18.39 -19.50
CA LEU A 129 -15.84 18.56 -20.26
C LEU A 129 -15.90 19.68 -21.31
N GLN A 130 -17.11 20.11 -21.74
CA GLN A 130 -17.27 21.17 -22.71
C GLN A 130 -17.27 22.54 -22.04
N LYS A 131 -17.94 22.67 -20.90
CA LYS A 131 -18.28 23.97 -20.30
C LYS A 131 -17.35 24.34 -19.15
N ASP A 132 -16.95 23.35 -18.33
CA ASP A 132 -16.20 23.62 -17.12
C ASP A 132 -14.75 23.98 -17.42
N ASP A 133 -14.14 24.72 -16.51
CA ASP A 133 -12.71 24.98 -16.51
C ASP A 133 -11.98 23.72 -16.05
N TRP A 134 -11.16 23.17 -16.90
CA TRP A 134 -10.39 21.96 -16.61
C TRP A 134 -9.36 22.13 -15.51
N ALA A 135 -8.95 23.35 -15.22
CA ALA A 135 -8.08 23.64 -14.08
C ALA A 135 -8.77 23.36 -12.73
N ALA A 136 -10.11 23.35 -12.73
CA ALA A 136 -10.91 23.03 -11.55
C ALA A 136 -11.19 21.52 -11.38
N PHE A 137 -10.79 20.68 -12.34
CA PHE A 137 -11.02 19.24 -12.24
C PHE A 137 -10.13 18.61 -11.18
N PRO A 138 -10.63 17.57 -10.48
CA PRO A 138 -9.84 16.87 -9.48
C PRO A 138 -8.61 16.24 -10.11
N LYS A 139 -7.47 16.35 -9.46
CA LYS A 139 -6.20 15.72 -9.89
C LYS A 139 -6.01 14.33 -9.29
N SER A 140 -6.73 14.08 -8.21
CA SER A 140 -6.72 12.80 -7.50
C SER A 140 -8.10 12.49 -6.93
N ALA A 141 -8.31 11.25 -6.50
CA ALA A 141 -9.56 10.87 -5.83
C ALA A 141 -9.78 11.63 -4.51
N ALA A 142 -8.71 12.06 -3.85
CA ALA A 142 -8.79 12.83 -2.62
C ALA A 142 -9.36 14.25 -2.84
N ASP A 143 -9.25 14.79 -4.06
CA ASP A 143 -9.76 16.11 -4.42
C ASP A 143 -11.26 16.08 -4.76
N VAL A 144 -11.85 14.88 -4.87
CA VAL A 144 -13.26 14.72 -5.25
C VAL A 144 -14.17 15.10 -4.10
N LYS A 145 -14.92 16.18 -4.28
CA LYS A 145 -15.93 16.62 -3.33
C LYS A 145 -17.18 15.73 -3.41
N GLY A 146 -17.83 15.51 -2.27
CA GLY A 146 -19.00 14.65 -2.18
C GLY A 146 -20.16 15.06 -3.08
N ASP A 147 -20.39 16.37 -3.22
CA ASP A 147 -21.43 16.98 -4.06
C ASP A 147 -21.16 16.79 -5.58
N LYS A 148 -19.94 16.41 -5.96
CA LYS A 148 -19.56 16.11 -7.33
C LYS A 148 -19.76 14.64 -7.73
N LYS A 149 -20.16 13.77 -6.81
CA LYS A 149 -20.51 12.38 -7.12
C LYS A 149 -21.95 12.31 -7.64
N THR A 150 -22.14 11.82 -8.86
CA THR A 150 -23.49 11.60 -9.40
C THR A 150 -24.05 10.24 -8.99
N ALA A 151 -25.31 9.98 -9.33
CA ALA A 151 -25.91 8.67 -9.18
C ALA A 151 -25.56 7.69 -10.33
N GLU A 152 -24.86 8.17 -11.37
CA GLU A 152 -24.44 7.33 -12.50
C GLU A 152 -23.25 6.47 -12.09
N THR A 153 -23.53 5.22 -11.73
CA THR A 153 -22.55 4.24 -11.30
C THR A 153 -22.66 2.95 -12.10
N LYS A 154 -21.54 2.27 -12.29
CA LYS A 154 -21.47 0.89 -12.81
C LYS A 154 -20.52 0.07 -11.95
N GLU A 155 -20.79 -1.22 -11.83
CA GLU A 155 -19.91 -2.16 -11.13
C GLU A 155 -19.53 -3.32 -12.04
N GLU A 156 -18.27 -3.73 -11.98
CA GLU A 156 -17.73 -4.89 -12.69
C GLU A 156 -16.74 -5.62 -11.79
N THR A 157 -16.72 -6.95 -11.89
CA THR A 157 -15.80 -7.80 -11.15
C THR A 157 -14.78 -8.43 -12.09
N THR A 158 -13.52 -8.44 -11.68
CA THR A 158 -12.44 -9.00 -12.50
C THR A 158 -12.60 -10.51 -12.71
N GLY A 159 -12.47 -10.93 -13.97
CA GLY A 159 -12.43 -12.34 -14.36
C GLY A 159 -11.08 -13.00 -14.08
N THR A 160 -10.91 -14.23 -14.55
CA THR A 160 -9.67 -15.02 -14.39
C THR A 160 -8.45 -14.38 -15.04
N ASP A 161 -8.66 -13.53 -16.04
CA ASP A 161 -7.65 -12.71 -16.70
C ASP A 161 -7.34 -11.40 -15.96
N GLY A 162 -8.00 -11.16 -14.83
CA GLY A 162 -7.89 -9.93 -14.03
C GLY A 162 -8.61 -8.74 -14.64
N LYS A 163 -9.43 -8.93 -15.69
CA LYS A 163 -10.07 -7.87 -16.45
C LYS A 163 -11.45 -7.50 -15.88
N ALA A 164 -11.69 -6.21 -15.72
CA ALA A 164 -13.01 -5.60 -15.54
C ALA A 164 -13.20 -4.51 -16.61
N ALA A 165 -14.29 -4.56 -17.38
CA ALA A 165 -14.50 -3.67 -18.51
C ALA A 165 -15.84 -2.94 -18.43
N PHE A 166 -15.76 -1.62 -18.43
CA PHE A 166 -16.90 -0.70 -18.46
C PHE A 166 -17.02 -0.09 -19.86
N THR A 167 -18.06 -0.42 -20.57
CA THR A 167 -18.32 0.02 -21.94
C THR A 167 -19.45 1.04 -22.03
N ASP A 168 -19.60 1.67 -23.18
CA ASP A 168 -20.67 2.65 -23.47
C ASP A 168 -20.74 3.80 -22.47
N LEU A 169 -19.58 4.27 -22.04
CA LEU A 169 -19.50 5.35 -21.06
C LEU A 169 -19.68 6.71 -21.74
N PRO A 170 -20.55 7.59 -21.22
CA PRO A 170 -20.53 8.99 -21.55
C PRO A 170 -19.16 9.60 -21.29
N LEU A 171 -18.76 10.59 -22.08
CA LEU A 171 -17.52 11.29 -21.80
C LEU A 171 -17.60 12.04 -20.47
N GLY A 172 -16.52 12.02 -19.70
CA GLY A 172 -16.50 12.63 -18.38
C GLY A 172 -15.33 12.19 -17.54
N ILE A 173 -15.38 12.57 -16.26
CA ILE A 173 -14.43 12.17 -15.24
C ILE A 173 -15.09 11.11 -14.36
N TYR A 174 -14.39 10.03 -14.09
CA TYR A 174 -14.87 8.90 -13.31
C TYR A 174 -14.02 8.68 -12.09
N LEU A 175 -14.65 8.55 -10.93
CA LEU A 175 -14.03 8.01 -9.73
C LEU A 175 -14.10 6.49 -9.80
N VAL A 176 -12.97 5.82 -9.64
CA VAL A 176 -12.85 4.36 -9.63
C VAL A 176 -12.52 3.90 -8.23
N GLU A 177 -13.33 3.03 -7.66
CA GLU A 177 -13.20 2.54 -6.28
C GLU A 177 -13.24 1.00 -6.30
N GLU A 178 -12.35 0.36 -5.53
CA GLU A 178 -12.49 -1.07 -5.22
C GLU A 178 -13.51 -1.23 -4.10
N THR A 179 -14.61 -1.90 -4.39
CA THR A 179 -15.70 -2.12 -3.42
C THR A 179 -15.60 -3.48 -2.75
N ASN A 180 -14.94 -4.43 -3.39
CA ASN A 180 -14.67 -5.75 -2.83
C ASN A 180 -13.33 -6.29 -3.35
N ALA A 181 -12.62 -7.02 -2.50
CA ALA A 181 -11.39 -7.74 -2.83
C ALA A 181 -11.41 -9.13 -2.18
N PRO A 182 -10.75 -10.15 -2.77
CA PRO A 182 -10.60 -11.46 -2.16
C PRO A 182 -9.87 -11.40 -0.81
N ASP A 183 -10.06 -12.43 0.01
CA ASP A 183 -9.36 -12.57 1.29
C ASP A 183 -7.83 -12.49 1.11
N GLY A 184 -7.16 -11.81 2.02
CA GLY A 184 -5.71 -11.59 1.97
C GLY A 184 -5.25 -10.48 1.02
N ILE A 185 -6.16 -9.90 0.25
CA ILE A 185 -5.87 -8.80 -0.66
C ILE A 185 -6.31 -7.48 -0.03
N VAL A 186 -5.41 -6.52 0.00
CA VAL A 186 -5.69 -5.16 0.46
C VAL A 186 -6.13 -4.33 -0.73
N ALA A 187 -7.38 -3.86 -0.69
CA ALA A 187 -7.91 -3.00 -1.73
C ALA A 187 -7.06 -1.73 -1.89
N GLY A 188 -6.81 -1.34 -3.13
CA GLY A 188 -6.08 -0.13 -3.47
C GLY A 188 -6.86 1.16 -3.16
N ALA A 189 -6.15 2.28 -3.14
CA ALA A 189 -6.79 3.58 -3.01
C ALA A 189 -7.66 3.88 -4.24
N PRO A 190 -8.76 4.62 -4.07
CA PRO A 190 -9.53 5.14 -5.20
C PRO A 190 -8.69 6.02 -6.10
N PHE A 191 -9.02 6.03 -7.38
CA PHE A 191 -8.36 6.88 -8.37
C PHE A 191 -9.38 7.46 -9.38
N ILE A 192 -8.95 8.43 -10.14
CA ILE A 192 -9.80 9.06 -11.15
C ILE A 192 -9.33 8.73 -12.57
N VAL A 193 -10.27 8.62 -13.48
CA VAL A 193 -10.05 8.37 -14.90
C VAL A 193 -10.85 9.39 -15.72
N SER A 194 -10.21 10.03 -16.67
CA SER A 194 -10.88 10.85 -17.68
C SER A 194 -11.17 10.02 -18.93
N VAL A 195 -12.36 10.17 -19.46
CA VAL A 195 -12.76 9.59 -20.75
C VAL A 195 -13.29 10.74 -21.63
N PRO A 196 -12.60 11.13 -22.68
CA PRO A 196 -11.32 10.62 -23.14
C PRO A 196 -10.15 11.12 -22.29
N MET A 197 -9.00 10.48 -22.42
CA MET A 197 -7.73 10.98 -21.90
C MET A 197 -6.74 11.23 -23.05
N VAL A 198 -5.75 12.08 -22.80
CA VAL A 198 -4.66 12.31 -23.74
C VAL A 198 -3.74 11.09 -23.75
N ASN A 199 -3.31 10.63 -24.91
CA ASN A 199 -2.30 9.58 -25.01
C ASN A 199 -0.92 10.07 -24.55
N GLU A 200 0.02 9.15 -24.37
CA GLU A 200 1.37 9.46 -23.89
C GLU A 200 2.12 10.44 -24.81
N ALA A 201 1.90 10.34 -26.11
CA ALA A 201 2.50 11.25 -27.09
C ALA A 201 1.79 12.62 -27.16
N SER A 202 0.66 12.76 -26.46
CA SER A 202 -0.18 13.96 -26.47
C SER A 202 -0.64 14.39 -27.87
N ASP A 203 -0.78 13.41 -28.77
CA ASP A 203 -1.11 13.63 -30.19
C ASP A 203 -2.55 13.22 -30.55
N ALA A 204 -3.26 12.51 -29.66
CA ALA A 204 -4.63 12.07 -29.90
C ALA A 204 -5.43 11.88 -28.59
N TRP A 205 -6.75 11.94 -28.71
CA TRP A 205 -7.67 11.57 -27.64
C TRP A 205 -7.90 10.05 -27.62
N ASN A 206 -7.72 9.44 -26.44
CA ASN A 206 -7.99 8.04 -26.19
C ASN A 206 -9.34 7.88 -25.50
N TYR A 207 -10.31 7.29 -26.19
CA TYR A 207 -11.65 7.04 -25.66
C TYR A 207 -11.77 5.68 -24.95
N ASP A 208 -10.83 4.77 -25.24
CA ASP A 208 -10.77 3.42 -24.64
C ASP A 208 -9.60 3.35 -23.66
N VAL A 209 -9.85 3.78 -22.45
CA VAL A 209 -8.82 3.92 -21.42
C VAL A 209 -8.53 2.60 -20.74
N ILE A 210 -7.27 2.21 -20.69
CA ILE A 210 -6.80 1.00 -20.02
C ILE A 210 -5.92 1.38 -18.83
N ALA A 211 -6.17 0.76 -17.67
CA ALA A 211 -5.36 0.94 -16.49
C ALA A 211 -5.01 -0.41 -15.83
N TYR A 212 -3.89 -0.43 -15.11
CA TYR A 212 -3.35 -1.62 -14.43
C TYR A 212 -3.22 -1.38 -12.92
N PRO A 213 -4.34 -1.26 -12.19
CA PRO A 213 -4.29 -1.09 -10.75
C PRO A 213 -3.69 -2.35 -10.09
N LYS A 214 -2.87 -2.15 -9.06
CA LYS A 214 -2.23 -3.23 -8.30
C LYS A 214 -2.68 -3.25 -6.86
N ASN A 215 -2.71 -4.43 -6.28
CA ASN A 215 -2.96 -4.63 -4.86
C ASN A 215 -1.80 -5.35 -4.21
N THR A 216 -1.53 -4.98 -2.97
CA THR A 216 -0.59 -5.72 -2.12
C THR A 216 -1.32 -6.89 -1.45
N GLU A 217 -0.63 -8.01 -1.35
CA GLU A 217 -1.05 -9.15 -0.55
C GLU A 217 -0.44 -9.01 0.84
N THR A 218 -1.25 -9.14 1.87
CA THR A 218 -0.77 -9.30 3.23
C THR A 218 -0.72 -10.77 3.58
N LYS A 219 0.44 -11.25 4.00
CA LYS A 219 0.63 -12.65 4.37
C LYS A 219 0.39 -12.82 5.86
N THR A 220 -0.29 -13.91 6.22
CA THR A 220 -0.47 -14.34 7.59
C THR A 220 0.00 -15.76 7.76
N LYS A 221 0.66 -16.05 8.87
CA LYS A 221 1.16 -17.39 9.18
C LYS A 221 1.03 -17.65 10.67
N LYS A 222 0.56 -18.85 11.02
CA LYS A 222 0.59 -19.35 12.38
C LYS A 222 1.59 -20.49 12.48
N THR A 223 2.33 -20.52 13.58
CA THR A 223 3.25 -21.60 13.95
C THR A 223 3.01 -22.03 15.38
N VAL A 224 3.39 -23.22 15.70
CA VAL A 224 3.36 -23.77 17.06
C VAL A 224 4.75 -24.29 17.41
N LYS A 225 5.15 -24.10 18.66
CA LYS A 225 6.35 -24.70 19.24
C LYS A 225 5.92 -25.54 20.43
N ASP A 226 5.74 -26.82 20.17
CA ASP A 226 5.32 -27.87 21.12
C ASP A 226 6.31 -29.04 21.22
N ALA A 227 7.39 -29.00 20.45
CA ALA A 227 8.43 -30.03 20.51
C ALA A 227 9.06 -30.08 21.91
N ASP A 228 9.28 -31.29 22.40
CA ASP A 228 9.89 -31.58 23.71
C ASP A 228 9.05 -31.11 24.93
N GLN A 229 7.78 -30.76 24.73
CA GLN A 229 6.88 -30.40 25.82
C GLN A 229 6.11 -31.64 26.31
N ASN A 230 6.05 -31.82 27.62
CA ASN A 230 5.15 -32.79 28.22
C ASN A 230 3.70 -32.31 28.09
N ILE A 231 2.77 -33.26 28.19
CA ILE A 231 1.34 -33.01 28.02
C ILE A 231 0.81 -31.87 28.91
N GLN A 232 1.39 -31.67 30.08
CA GLN A 232 0.97 -30.65 31.03
C GLN A 232 1.84 -29.39 30.99
N ASP A 233 2.84 -29.36 30.14
CA ASP A 233 3.67 -28.16 29.99
C ASP A 233 2.99 -27.12 29.11
N ALA A 234 3.31 -25.87 29.36
CA ALA A 234 2.88 -24.80 28.47
C ALA A 234 3.69 -24.82 27.19
N TYR A 235 3.03 -24.58 26.06
CA TYR A 235 3.66 -24.43 24.76
C TYR A 235 3.17 -23.18 24.05
N THR A 236 3.83 -22.79 22.97
CA THR A 236 3.60 -21.49 22.37
C THR A 236 3.03 -21.57 20.96
N TYR A 237 2.08 -20.66 20.70
CA TYR A 237 1.67 -20.29 19.36
C TYR A 237 2.27 -18.93 18.98
N THR A 238 2.68 -18.80 17.75
CA THR A 238 3.08 -17.51 17.17
C THR A 238 2.28 -17.23 15.91
N ILE A 239 1.67 -16.06 15.86
CA ILE A 239 0.97 -15.53 14.68
C ILE A 239 1.84 -14.43 14.10
N ASN A 240 2.20 -14.55 12.82
CA ASN A 240 2.88 -13.51 12.06
C ASN A 240 1.91 -12.97 11.00
N ALA A 241 1.90 -11.68 10.80
CA ALA A 241 1.07 -11.03 9.80
C ALA A 241 1.77 -9.78 9.26
N ASP A 242 1.68 -9.53 7.98
CA ASP A 242 2.12 -8.26 7.42
C ASP A 242 1.05 -7.20 7.70
N ALA A 243 1.48 -6.07 8.24
CA ALA A 243 0.64 -4.87 8.24
C ALA A 243 0.42 -4.41 6.79
N PRO A 244 -0.75 -3.81 6.47
CA PRO A 244 -0.97 -3.28 5.14
C PRO A 244 0.04 -2.17 4.82
N THR A 245 0.24 -1.93 3.53
CA THR A 245 1.00 -0.76 3.08
C THR A 245 0.06 0.43 2.90
N TRP A 246 0.56 1.62 3.21
CA TRP A 246 -0.17 2.87 3.00
C TRP A 246 0.77 3.99 2.58
N GLY A 247 0.19 4.98 1.88
CA GLY A 247 0.90 6.16 1.39
C GLY A 247 1.00 7.28 2.43
N GLU A 248 1.59 8.38 2.01
CA GLU A 248 1.74 9.58 2.82
C GLU A 248 0.37 10.12 3.30
N GLY A 249 0.30 10.59 4.53
CA GLY A 249 -0.92 11.12 5.13
C GLY A 249 -1.97 10.07 5.52
N LYS A 250 -1.68 8.77 5.35
CA LYS A 250 -2.51 7.67 5.81
C LYS A 250 -1.87 6.99 7.02
N SER A 251 -2.67 6.32 7.81
CA SER A 251 -2.22 5.55 8.97
C SER A 251 -3.11 4.36 9.24
N LEU A 252 -2.55 3.39 9.94
CA LEU A 252 -3.31 2.25 10.44
C LEU A 252 -4.17 2.72 11.64
N THR A 253 -5.48 2.50 11.59
CA THR A 253 -6.42 2.96 12.62
C THR A 253 -6.94 1.83 13.49
N ALA A 254 -6.78 0.58 13.08
CA ALA A 254 -7.13 -0.59 13.87
C ALA A 254 -6.29 -1.79 13.44
N PHE A 255 -5.84 -2.57 14.41
CA PHE A 255 -5.17 -3.85 14.19
C PHE A 255 -5.39 -4.76 15.38
N ARG A 256 -5.83 -6.00 15.15
CA ARG A 256 -6.00 -6.99 16.19
C ARG A 256 -5.74 -8.41 15.70
N PHE A 257 -5.31 -9.25 16.60
CA PHE A 257 -5.24 -10.70 16.44
C PHE A 257 -6.44 -11.33 17.14
N GLU A 258 -7.09 -12.27 16.50
CA GLU A 258 -8.17 -13.08 17.10
C GLU A 258 -7.85 -14.56 16.93
N ASP A 259 -7.92 -15.32 18.01
CA ASP A 259 -7.63 -16.74 18.03
C ASP A 259 -8.70 -17.49 18.79
N GLN A 260 -9.52 -18.28 18.11
CA GLN A 260 -10.48 -19.16 18.74
C GLN A 260 -9.76 -20.41 19.24
N LEU A 261 -9.40 -20.42 20.50
CA LEU A 261 -8.75 -21.56 21.13
C LEU A 261 -9.72 -22.73 21.29
N ASP A 262 -9.20 -23.96 21.09
CA ASP A 262 -9.95 -25.15 21.42
C ASP A 262 -10.31 -25.15 22.92
N GLN A 263 -11.49 -25.65 23.29
CA GLN A 263 -11.95 -25.65 24.68
C GLN A 263 -11.07 -26.48 25.61
N ARG A 264 -10.26 -27.36 25.07
CA ARG A 264 -9.24 -28.16 25.78
C ARG A 264 -7.97 -27.38 26.08
N LEU A 265 -7.82 -26.17 25.54
CA LEU A 265 -6.69 -25.29 25.81
C LEU A 265 -7.03 -24.27 26.90
N ASP A 266 -6.06 -23.99 27.74
CA ASP A 266 -6.10 -22.93 28.74
C ASP A 266 -5.05 -21.87 28.36
N PHE A 267 -5.53 -20.68 28.03
CA PHE A 267 -4.66 -19.55 27.76
C PHE A 267 -3.90 -19.18 29.03
N GLN A 268 -2.59 -19.00 28.93
CA GLN A 268 -1.75 -18.63 30.06
C GLN A 268 -1.41 -17.15 30.04
N LYS A 269 -0.74 -16.69 29.00
CA LYS A 269 -0.29 -15.29 28.84
C LYS A 269 0.13 -14.98 27.40
N VAL A 270 0.11 -13.72 27.07
CA VAL A 270 0.87 -13.17 25.94
C VAL A 270 2.33 -13.02 26.38
N THR A 271 3.25 -13.55 25.60
CA THR A 271 4.69 -13.48 25.89
C THR A 271 5.38 -12.37 25.12
N GLU A 272 4.94 -12.10 23.90
CA GLU A 272 5.53 -11.07 23.06
C GLU A 272 4.53 -10.56 22.00
N VAL A 273 4.53 -9.25 21.78
CA VAL A 273 3.89 -8.61 20.61
C VAL A 273 4.93 -7.70 19.97
N LYS A 274 5.10 -7.82 18.65
CA LYS A 274 6.06 -7.02 17.89
C LYS A 274 5.41 -6.30 16.73
N ALA A 275 5.96 -5.12 16.41
CA ALA A 275 5.73 -4.37 15.19
C ALA A 275 7.08 -4.16 14.47
N GLY A 276 7.40 -5.01 13.49
CA GLY A 276 8.73 -5.10 12.92
C GLY A 276 9.74 -5.53 14.00
N ASP A 277 10.81 -4.76 14.15
CA ASP A 277 11.83 -5.00 15.17
C ASP A 277 11.47 -4.43 16.57
N THR A 278 10.36 -3.70 16.67
CA THR A 278 9.94 -3.05 17.91
C THR A 278 9.09 -3.99 18.76
N VAL A 279 9.54 -4.31 19.96
CA VAL A 279 8.74 -5.01 20.95
C VAL A 279 7.74 -4.02 21.55
N LEU A 280 6.46 -4.37 21.47
CA LEU A 280 5.38 -3.60 22.07
C LEU A 280 5.26 -3.93 23.56
N THR A 281 4.93 -2.94 24.36
CA THR A 281 4.84 -3.04 25.82
C THR A 281 3.41 -2.89 26.32
N ALA A 282 3.20 -3.07 27.61
CA ALA A 282 1.91 -2.79 28.26
C ALA A 282 1.50 -1.32 27.97
N GLY A 283 0.29 -1.13 27.50
CA GLY A 283 -0.17 0.18 27.00
C GLY A 283 -0.21 0.28 25.48
N ASP A 284 0.60 -0.49 24.76
CA ASP A 284 0.56 -0.54 23.29
C ASP A 284 -0.52 -1.50 22.78
N TYR A 285 -0.97 -2.41 23.60
CA TYR A 285 -2.04 -3.37 23.28
C TYR A 285 -2.85 -3.76 24.50
N THR A 286 -4.03 -4.29 24.26
CA THR A 286 -4.88 -4.91 25.28
C THR A 286 -5.06 -6.39 24.98
N VAL A 287 -5.24 -7.18 26.03
CA VAL A 287 -5.56 -8.61 25.95
C VAL A 287 -6.86 -8.83 26.70
N ASN A 288 -7.84 -9.47 26.07
CA ASN A 288 -9.08 -9.85 26.73
C ASN A 288 -8.87 -11.02 27.69
N ASP A 289 -9.88 -11.34 28.48
CA ASP A 289 -9.96 -12.63 29.17
C ASP A 289 -10.63 -13.66 28.23
N PRO A 290 -9.87 -14.63 27.67
CA PRO A 290 -10.46 -15.62 26.77
C PRO A 290 -11.52 -16.48 27.42
N LYS A 291 -11.44 -16.77 28.71
CA LYS A 291 -12.42 -17.58 29.45
C LYS A 291 -13.79 -16.91 29.47
N ALA A 292 -13.82 -15.59 29.63
CA ALA A 292 -15.03 -14.80 29.58
C ALA A 292 -15.59 -14.60 28.16
N ASN A 293 -14.81 -14.96 27.13
CA ASN A 293 -15.14 -14.75 25.71
C ASN A 293 -15.18 -16.06 24.92
N GLY A 294 -15.73 -17.12 25.51
CA GLY A 294 -15.89 -18.41 24.82
C GLY A 294 -14.57 -19.07 24.39
N ASN A 295 -13.50 -18.84 25.14
CA ASN A 295 -12.12 -19.26 24.86
C ASN A 295 -11.50 -18.61 23.62
N LYS A 296 -11.94 -17.40 23.29
CA LYS A 296 -11.43 -16.61 22.18
C LYS A 296 -10.45 -15.55 22.71
N LEU A 297 -9.18 -15.70 22.35
CA LEU A 297 -8.14 -14.70 22.60
C LEU A 297 -8.29 -13.54 21.59
N VAL A 298 -8.28 -12.33 22.09
CA VAL A 298 -8.26 -11.10 21.28
C VAL A 298 -7.16 -10.20 21.81
N VAL A 299 -6.20 -9.86 20.96
CA VAL A 299 -5.12 -8.91 21.27
C VAL A 299 -5.27 -7.73 20.32
N THR A 300 -5.58 -6.57 20.88
CA THR A 300 -5.90 -5.35 20.12
C THR A 300 -4.84 -4.28 20.38
N LEU A 301 -4.28 -3.71 19.32
CA LEU A 301 -3.39 -2.56 19.45
C LEU A 301 -4.17 -1.34 19.90
N THR A 302 -3.59 -0.61 20.86
CA THR A 302 -4.06 0.71 21.28
C THR A 302 -3.60 1.77 20.27
N GLU A 303 -4.07 2.98 20.41
CA GLU A 303 -3.58 4.12 19.62
C GLU A 303 -2.04 4.29 19.72
N GLN A 304 -1.47 4.09 20.94
CA GLN A 304 -0.03 4.13 21.15
C GLN A 304 0.70 3.01 20.38
N GLY A 305 0.14 1.80 20.40
CA GLY A 305 0.69 0.66 19.66
C GLY A 305 0.60 0.85 18.15
N LEU A 306 -0.53 1.33 17.66
CA LEU A 306 -0.74 1.62 16.24
C LEU A 306 0.26 2.66 15.70
N ALA A 307 0.59 3.68 16.51
CA ALA A 307 1.58 4.70 16.14
C ALA A 307 3.00 4.14 15.94
N LYS A 308 3.31 2.96 16.50
CA LYS A 308 4.60 2.28 16.35
C LYS A 308 4.66 1.36 15.12
N VAL A 309 3.53 1.09 14.49
CA VAL A 309 3.47 0.23 13.30
C VAL A 309 3.89 1.02 12.08
N LYS A 310 4.88 0.51 11.36
CA LYS A 310 5.30 1.06 10.06
C LYS A 310 4.52 0.39 8.94
N SER A 311 4.30 1.13 7.85
CA SER A 311 3.69 0.61 6.63
C SER A 311 4.42 -0.65 6.14
N GLY A 312 3.68 -1.75 5.98
CA GLY A 312 4.23 -3.04 5.54
C GLY A 312 5.08 -3.78 6.58
N ALA A 313 5.07 -3.36 7.85
CA ALA A 313 5.82 -4.03 8.90
C ALA A 313 5.28 -5.43 9.17
N ASN A 314 6.15 -6.38 9.48
CA ASN A 314 5.71 -7.68 9.99
C ASN A 314 5.28 -7.54 11.45
N MET A 315 4.06 -7.93 11.73
CA MET A 315 3.47 -7.97 13.06
C MET A 315 3.55 -9.39 13.61
N SER A 316 3.86 -9.56 14.87
CA SER A 316 3.84 -10.88 15.51
C SER A 316 3.22 -10.84 16.90
N LEU A 317 2.48 -11.91 17.20
CA LEU A 317 1.93 -12.20 18.52
C LEU A 317 2.41 -13.60 18.91
N THR A 318 3.06 -13.71 20.05
CA THR A 318 3.41 -15.00 20.68
C THR A 318 2.71 -15.12 22.03
N PHE A 319 2.07 -16.24 22.26
CA PHE A 319 1.34 -16.52 23.50
C PHE A 319 1.47 -17.98 23.91
N GLU A 320 1.34 -18.23 25.21
CA GLU A 320 1.39 -19.54 25.83
C GLU A 320 0.00 -20.09 26.11
N VAL A 321 -0.13 -21.38 25.83
CA VAL A 321 -1.31 -22.16 26.20
C VAL A 321 -0.88 -23.43 26.93
N LYS A 322 -1.80 -23.99 27.69
CA LYS A 322 -1.63 -25.27 28.37
C LYS A 322 -2.84 -26.16 28.05
N ARG A 323 -2.61 -27.45 27.83
CA ARG A 323 -3.69 -28.40 27.65
C ARG A 323 -4.33 -28.73 29.00
N LYS A 324 -5.66 -28.64 29.11
CA LYS A 324 -6.42 -28.88 30.35
C LYS A 324 -6.49 -30.37 30.70
N GLU A 325 -6.76 -31.20 29.70
CA GLU A 325 -6.97 -32.65 29.87
C GLU A 325 -6.35 -33.43 28.74
N VAL A 326 -5.94 -34.64 29.09
CA VAL A 326 -5.47 -35.63 28.13
C VAL A 326 -6.61 -36.58 27.85
N GLY A 327 -7.43 -36.23 26.88
CA GLY A 327 -8.47 -37.12 26.37
C GLY A 327 -7.92 -38.15 25.37
N ASP A 328 -8.80 -38.98 24.84
CA ASP A 328 -8.41 -40.02 23.85
C ASP A 328 -8.02 -39.40 22.50
N THR A 329 -8.37 -38.16 22.22
CA THR A 329 -7.99 -37.45 21.01
C THR A 329 -6.71 -36.65 21.21
N THR A 330 -5.74 -36.94 20.40
CA THR A 330 -4.41 -36.38 20.47
C THR A 330 -4.26 -35.11 19.65
N GLU A 331 -5.11 -34.93 18.63
CA GLU A 331 -5.04 -33.83 17.68
C GLU A 331 -5.79 -32.58 18.16
N LEU A 332 -5.11 -31.45 18.14
CA LEU A 332 -5.67 -30.12 18.35
C LEU A 332 -5.34 -29.24 17.15
N LYS A 333 -6.39 -28.75 16.50
CA LYS A 333 -6.27 -27.81 15.37
C LYS A 333 -6.44 -26.38 15.86
N ASN A 334 -5.65 -25.49 15.32
CA ASN A 334 -5.77 -24.08 15.66
C ASN A 334 -5.45 -23.18 14.47
N GLN A 335 -6.30 -22.20 14.27
CA GLN A 335 -6.22 -21.21 13.21
C GLN A 335 -6.62 -19.85 13.79
N ALA A 336 -6.01 -18.79 13.33
CA ALA A 336 -6.27 -17.44 13.80
C ALA A 336 -6.70 -16.51 12.69
N ASP A 337 -7.30 -15.40 13.06
CA ASP A 337 -7.63 -14.29 12.19
C ASP A 337 -6.77 -13.07 12.57
N VAL A 338 -6.33 -12.32 11.57
CA VAL A 338 -5.71 -11.01 11.73
C VAL A 338 -6.61 -9.99 11.06
N ILE A 339 -7.00 -8.98 11.81
CA ILE A 339 -8.03 -8.03 11.41
C ILE A 339 -7.48 -6.62 11.55
N PHE A 340 -7.63 -5.82 10.52
CA PHE A 340 -7.21 -4.42 10.52
C PHE A 340 -8.11 -3.57 9.62
N ASN A 341 -8.10 -2.26 9.84
CA ASN A 341 -8.70 -1.33 8.90
C ASN A 341 -7.71 -1.02 7.79
N ASN A 342 -8.15 -1.21 6.54
CA ASN A 342 -7.37 -0.80 5.37
C ASN A 342 -7.16 0.72 5.40
N PRO A 343 -5.92 1.23 5.50
CA PRO A 343 -5.66 2.66 5.56
C PRO A 343 -6.09 3.43 4.32
N ASN A 344 -6.18 2.75 3.17
CA ASN A 344 -6.55 3.37 1.90
C ASN A 344 -8.07 3.55 1.74
N THR A 345 -8.86 2.63 2.29
CA THR A 345 -10.32 2.60 2.11
C THR A 345 -11.11 2.80 3.41
N GLY A 346 -10.47 2.66 4.57
CA GLY A 346 -11.11 2.67 5.89
C GLY A 346 -11.94 1.42 6.20
N LYS A 347 -12.01 0.44 5.29
CA LYS A 347 -12.79 -0.78 5.48
C LYS A 347 -12.01 -1.82 6.30
N GLU A 348 -12.72 -2.61 7.08
CA GLU A 348 -12.14 -3.73 7.81
C GLU A 348 -11.73 -4.84 6.83
N VAL A 349 -10.51 -5.37 7.04
CA VAL A 349 -9.96 -6.52 6.34
C VAL A 349 -9.70 -7.61 7.34
N LYS A 350 -10.12 -8.83 7.01
CA LYS A 350 -9.92 -10.02 7.83
C LYS A 350 -9.11 -11.05 7.05
N ASN A 351 -7.92 -11.38 7.57
CA ASN A 351 -7.06 -12.41 6.99
C ASN A 351 -6.97 -13.60 7.92
N LYS A 352 -7.16 -14.79 7.35
CA LYS A 352 -7.06 -16.04 8.08
C LYS A 352 -5.67 -16.65 7.92
N THR A 353 -5.09 -17.18 9.02
CA THR A 353 -3.81 -17.91 8.95
C THR A 353 -3.99 -19.32 8.39
N ASN A 354 -2.88 -20.01 8.15
CA ASN A 354 -2.90 -21.47 8.04
C ASN A 354 -3.38 -22.10 9.36
N GLU A 355 -3.92 -23.31 9.28
CA GLU A 355 -4.17 -24.17 10.44
C GLU A 355 -2.85 -24.80 10.89
N VAL A 356 -2.62 -24.86 12.19
CA VAL A 356 -1.56 -25.63 12.82
C VAL A 356 -2.17 -26.76 13.64
N VAL A 357 -1.47 -27.87 13.71
CA VAL A 357 -1.91 -29.07 14.41
C VAL A 357 -0.88 -29.41 15.48
N THR A 358 -1.34 -29.66 16.71
CA THR A 358 -0.54 -30.20 17.81
C THR A 358 -1.01 -31.59 18.16
N TYR A 359 -0.07 -32.50 18.45
CA TYR A 359 -0.33 -33.87 18.82
C TYR A 359 0.21 -34.11 20.23
N HIS A 360 -0.67 -34.41 21.16
CA HIS A 360 -0.30 -34.79 22.50
C HIS A 360 -0.84 -36.20 22.80
N GLY A 361 -0.02 -37.23 22.62
CA GLY A 361 -0.37 -38.62 22.89
C GLY A 361 -0.28 -38.97 24.39
N LYS A 362 -1.05 -39.96 24.83
CA LYS A 362 -0.70 -40.72 26.04
C LYS A 362 0.60 -41.48 25.75
N LEU A 363 1.58 -41.28 26.60
CA LEU A 363 2.69 -42.24 26.71
C LEU A 363 2.19 -43.54 27.32
#